data_9aa807890da3acb3976359d6c1f35514
#
_entry.id   9aa807890da3acb3976359d6c1f35514
#
_cell.length_a   1.000
_cell.length_b   1.000
_cell.length_c   1.000
_cell.angle_alpha   90.00
_cell.angle_beta   90.00
_cell.angle_gamma   90.00
#
_symmetry.space_group_name_H-M   'P 1'
#
loop_
_entity.id
_entity.type
_entity.pdbx_description
1 polymer ?
#
loop_
_entity_poly.entity_id
_entity_poly.type
_entity_poly.pdbx_seq_one_letter_code
_entity_poly.pdbx_strand_id
1 'polypeptide(L)'
;MCRACFSPLVLHNSFYQGGVEKAFQGGSLQPTRRNFMAFSAAAAAVATSTTKSFAATDTATQAEIIFTGGKIIPVPGAVPVKALAIGGGKILGLGSESSLQALKSKNTKIINLDGRVLMPGFIDPHNHTILSALVFELLTDIGYMKFPTRGQLINELRSIAARTPPEQWILCSNYDNLLQGGDLSREELDSISTRNPIFVWYTNGHDACVNSLALKVTNITEDIGTLPGGGHFGRDEKGQLNGLVYEESAMLKVLLPALPKITPALMTKACSDYLRSAAAAGNTTVHEPGTLRSSWIEPFAKLSNRLSCRTSASLMYEDMKGFAPYRDLGVGAKATQLPDSLFSLYGVKIVGDGSNQTETGAQTKPYLDTDKKGSPNFDADQMKKMVADVKAAGLPVLIHCNGDYTIDIALDAIESAYGNSTSSGINRIEHSTMARPDQIQRMKKLNVQPSFLMNHVRFYGAAYRDHIFGRERAAFTDPAGACVKAELPFTLHTDAPCSPVGSLALASTAITRRCDIDGTTIGADQAITLDHALRAITINAAHQIGMGDRIGSLDKGKEADLVILESDPYTTKAEKLGDIKISETWVAGEQKYSS
;
A
#
# COMPACT_ATOMS: atom_id res chain seq x y z
N MET A 1 -1.40 0.38 12.61
CA MET A 1 -0.35 -0.26 11.83
C MET A 1 0.99 0.21 12.34
N CYS A 2 1.85 -0.52 12.30
CA CYS A 2 2.76 -1.20 13.10
C CYS A 2 4.20 -0.68 12.88
N ARG A 3 4.94 -0.45 13.98
CA ARG A 3 6.40 -0.35 13.93
C ARG A 3 7.04 -1.57 13.26
N ALA A 4 6.47 -2.77 13.43
CA ALA A 4 6.97 -4.00 12.83
C ALA A 4 6.82 -4.06 11.30
N CYS A 5 5.73 -3.53 10.73
CA CYS A 5 5.60 -3.41 9.29
C CYS A 5 6.59 -2.40 8.69
N PHE A 6 7.14 -1.52 9.51
CA PHE A 6 7.94 -0.38 9.09
C PHE A 6 9.36 -0.38 9.59
N SER A 7 9.71 -1.30 10.51
CA SER A 7 11.07 -1.26 11.01
C SER A 7 12.05 -1.62 9.91
N PRO A 8 13.00 -0.71 9.69
CA PRO A 8 14.17 -0.97 8.86
C PRO A 8 14.88 -2.28 9.22
N LEU A 9 14.69 -2.78 10.45
CA LEU A 9 15.36 -3.99 10.95
C LEU A 9 14.81 -5.28 10.34
N VAL A 10 13.50 -5.39 10.02
CA VAL A 10 12.95 -6.58 9.36
C VAL A 10 13.64 -6.84 8.03
N LEU A 11 13.87 -5.78 7.27
CA LEU A 11 14.52 -5.90 5.98
C LEU A 11 16.05 -5.67 6.06
N HIS A 12 16.57 -5.04 7.14
CA HIS A 12 17.96 -4.59 7.17
C HIS A 12 18.97 -5.65 7.61
N ASN A 13 18.75 -6.39 8.69
CA ASN A 13 19.83 -7.24 9.24
C ASN A 13 19.81 -8.68 8.76
N SER A 14 18.69 -9.20 8.30
CA SER A 14 18.53 -10.63 8.07
C SER A 14 18.25 -11.00 6.64
N PHE A 15 17.37 -10.26 5.99
CA PHE A 15 17.15 -10.43 4.55
C PHE A 15 18.34 -9.92 3.73
N TYR A 16 19.07 -8.89 4.22
CA TYR A 16 20.18 -8.26 3.51
C TYR A 16 21.55 -8.85 3.84
N GLN A 17 21.87 -9.16 5.10
CA GLN A 17 23.16 -9.77 5.44
C GLN A 17 23.27 -11.22 4.98
N GLY A 18 22.17 -11.91 4.72
CA GLY A 18 22.13 -13.30 4.25
C GLY A 18 22.37 -13.51 2.76
N GLY A 19 22.46 -12.48 1.92
CA GLY A 19 22.78 -12.68 0.51
C GLY A 19 21.99 -11.90 -0.55
N VAL A 20 21.00 -11.06 -0.20
CA VAL A 20 20.30 -10.27 -1.21
C VAL A 20 21.21 -9.19 -1.77
N GLU A 21 22.02 -8.50 -0.95
CA GLU A 21 23.06 -7.57 -1.43
C GLU A 21 24.05 -8.25 -2.39
N LYS A 22 24.53 -9.47 -2.06
CA LYS A 22 25.43 -10.22 -2.95
C LYS A 22 24.75 -10.77 -4.20
N ALA A 23 23.45 -11.04 -4.14
CA ALA A 23 22.72 -11.62 -5.25
C ALA A 23 22.39 -10.58 -6.36
N PHE A 24 22.21 -9.31 -5.99
CA PHE A 24 22.07 -8.21 -6.95
C PHE A 24 23.42 -7.59 -7.35
N GLN A 25 24.51 -7.83 -6.59
CA GLN A 25 25.86 -7.36 -6.90
C GLN A 25 26.63 -8.28 -7.89
N GLY A 26 26.00 -9.31 -8.44
CA GLY A 26 26.55 -10.16 -9.51
C GLY A 26 26.78 -9.44 -10.84
N GLY A 27 27.17 -8.19 -10.80
CA GLY A 27 27.62 -7.33 -11.87
C GLY A 27 28.12 -6.05 -11.24
N SER A 28 29.39 -6.02 -10.83
CA SER A 28 30.04 -4.87 -10.21
C SER A 28 30.02 -3.67 -11.15
N LEU A 29 29.11 -2.75 -10.93
CA LEU A 29 29.23 -1.36 -11.36
C LEU A 29 28.80 -0.48 -10.20
N GLN A 30 29.69 -0.29 -9.23
CA GLN A 30 29.64 0.93 -8.43
C GLN A 30 29.88 2.10 -9.39
N PRO A 31 29.01 3.11 -9.49
CA PRO A 31 29.27 4.29 -10.31
C PRO A 31 30.33 5.13 -9.63
N THR A 32 31.59 4.87 -9.95
CA THR A 32 32.64 5.85 -9.68
C THR A 32 32.50 6.98 -10.70
N ARG A 33 32.83 8.22 -10.32
CA ARG A 33 32.86 9.38 -11.22
C ARG A 33 33.57 9.10 -12.56
N ARG A 34 34.48 8.13 -12.58
CA ARG A 34 35.21 7.69 -13.76
C ARG A 34 34.38 6.90 -14.76
N ASN A 35 33.40 6.10 -14.26
CA ASN A 35 32.51 5.30 -15.13
C ASN A 35 31.40 6.18 -15.73
N PHE A 36 30.97 7.23 -15.03
CA PHE A 36 30.02 8.20 -15.56
C PHE A 36 30.64 9.04 -16.72
N MET A 37 31.93 9.40 -16.60
CA MET A 37 32.64 10.12 -17.68
C MET A 37 32.98 9.23 -18.88
N ALA A 38 33.18 7.92 -18.68
CA ALA A 38 33.38 6.98 -19.77
C ALA A 38 32.11 6.73 -20.60
N PHE A 39 30.95 6.77 -19.96
CA PHE A 39 29.66 6.66 -20.65
C PHE A 39 29.35 7.93 -21.47
N SER A 40 29.71 9.11 -20.96
CA SER A 40 29.56 10.38 -21.68
C SER A 40 30.49 10.48 -22.88
N ALA A 41 31.69 9.91 -22.81
CA ALA A 41 32.66 9.90 -23.93
C ALA A 41 32.29 8.91 -25.04
N ALA A 42 31.69 7.75 -24.68
CA ALA A 42 31.18 6.77 -25.65
C ALA A 42 29.94 7.29 -26.39
N ALA A 43 29.09 8.07 -25.71
CA ALA A 43 27.93 8.73 -26.33
C ALA A 43 28.35 9.85 -27.30
N ALA A 44 29.49 10.52 -27.06
CA ALA A 44 30.02 11.56 -27.96
C ALA A 44 30.69 11.01 -29.22
N ALA A 45 31.22 9.78 -29.20
CA ALA A 45 31.88 9.15 -30.37
C ALA A 45 30.89 8.48 -31.34
N VAL A 46 29.65 8.21 -30.95
CA VAL A 46 28.57 7.72 -31.83
C VAL A 46 27.75 8.86 -32.43
N ALA A 47 27.91 10.10 -31.93
CA ALA A 47 27.12 11.26 -32.37
C ALA A 47 27.65 11.95 -33.64
N THR A 48 28.67 11.40 -34.35
CA THR A 48 29.22 12.00 -35.58
C THR A 48 28.79 11.31 -36.87
N SER A 49 27.81 10.38 -36.82
CA SER A 49 27.20 9.87 -38.06
C SER A 49 25.71 9.67 -37.90
N THR A 50 24.96 10.67 -38.19
CA THR A 50 23.51 10.89 -38.34
C THR A 50 22.94 11.85 -37.32
N THR A 51 23.16 13.15 -37.51
CA THR A 51 22.26 14.18 -37.01
C THR A 51 20.92 14.06 -37.71
N LYS A 52 20.06 13.16 -37.25
CA LYS A 52 18.61 13.39 -37.32
C LYS A 52 18.27 14.24 -36.11
N SER A 53 18.19 15.54 -36.35
CA SER A 53 17.52 16.50 -35.48
C SER A 53 16.17 15.90 -35.06
N PHE A 54 16.01 15.54 -33.79
CA PHE A 54 14.70 15.41 -33.18
C PHE A 54 14.14 16.83 -32.98
N ALA A 55 13.83 17.51 -34.09
CA ALA A 55 12.79 18.50 -34.06
C ALA A 55 11.52 17.75 -33.67
N ALA A 56 10.88 18.20 -32.58
CA ALA A 56 9.52 17.79 -32.22
C ALA A 56 8.60 18.23 -33.39
N THR A 57 8.54 17.42 -34.43
CA THR A 57 7.45 17.48 -35.39
C THR A 57 6.26 16.87 -34.66
N ASP A 58 5.23 17.66 -34.55
CA ASP A 58 3.87 17.28 -34.17
C ASP A 58 3.32 16.33 -35.27
N THR A 59 3.94 15.14 -35.40
CA THR A 59 3.42 14.07 -36.22
C THR A 59 2.18 13.59 -35.50
N ALA A 60 1.01 13.82 -36.09
CA ALA A 60 -0.27 13.30 -35.63
C ALA A 60 -0.07 11.81 -35.31
N THR A 61 0.07 11.48 -34.03
CA THR A 61 0.35 10.13 -33.57
C THR A 61 -0.89 9.31 -33.87
N GLN A 62 -0.75 8.28 -34.71
CA GLN A 62 -1.86 7.41 -35.09
C GLN A 62 -2.20 6.49 -33.92
N ALA A 63 -3.47 6.20 -33.76
CA ALA A 63 -3.93 5.28 -32.72
C ALA A 63 -3.46 3.84 -33.03
N GLU A 64 -2.89 3.20 -32.02
CA GLU A 64 -2.61 1.76 -32.05
C GLU A 64 -3.88 0.97 -31.75
N ILE A 65 -4.68 1.48 -30.78
CA ILE A 65 -5.93 0.87 -30.35
C ILE A 65 -7.02 1.93 -30.23
N ILE A 66 -8.25 1.58 -30.67
CA ILE A 66 -9.46 2.35 -30.37
C ILE A 66 -10.46 1.42 -29.69
N PHE A 67 -10.90 1.79 -28.49
CA PHE A 67 -11.96 1.11 -27.74
C PHE A 67 -13.31 1.72 -28.14
N THR A 68 -14.31 0.87 -28.40
CA THR A 68 -15.68 1.24 -28.79
C THR A 68 -16.70 0.26 -28.22
N GLY A 69 -17.98 0.47 -28.48
CA GLY A 69 -19.04 -0.52 -28.18
C GLY A 69 -19.35 -0.69 -26.69
N GLY A 70 -18.96 0.28 -25.83
CA GLY A 70 -19.23 0.25 -24.40
C GLY A 70 -19.46 1.63 -23.79
N LYS A 71 -19.38 1.67 -22.44
CA LYS A 71 -19.44 2.91 -21.66
C LYS A 71 -18.03 3.29 -21.24
N ILE A 72 -17.55 4.45 -21.63
CA ILE A 72 -16.22 4.95 -21.27
C ILE A 72 -16.39 6.15 -20.35
N ILE A 73 -15.86 6.06 -19.14
CA ILE A 73 -15.95 7.09 -18.10
C ILE A 73 -14.60 7.79 -17.99
N PRO A 74 -14.43 9.02 -18.49
CA PRO A 74 -13.14 9.71 -18.53
C PRO A 74 -12.55 9.99 -17.14
N VAL A 75 -13.40 10.37 -16.23
CA VAL A 75 -13.12 10.56 -14.80
C VAL A 75 -14.43 10.35 -14.05
N PRO A 76 -14.42 9.82 -12.80
CA PRO A 76 -15.65 9.60 -12.03
C PRO A 76 -16.49 10.88 -11.91
N GLY A 77 -17.79 10.77 -12.18
CA GLY A 77 -18.75 11.88 -12.22
C GLY A 77 -18.84 12.63 -13.56
N ALA A 78 -17.97 12.33 -14.53
CA ALA A 78 -18.06 12.93 -15.87
C ALA A 78 -19.08 12.22 -16.77
N VAL A 79 -19.55 12.94 -17.78
CA VAL A 79 -20.42 12.37 -18.83
C VAL A 79 -19.64 11.29 -19.60
N PRO A 80 -20.17 10.06 -19.70
CA PRO A 80 -19.50 9.00 -20.45
C PRO A 80 -19.38 9.30 -21.94
N VAL A 81 -18.30 8.82 -22.54
CA VAL A 81 -18.06 8.90 -24.00
C VAL A 81 -18.15 7.52 -24.65
N LYS A 82 -18.13 7.45 -26.00
CA LYS A 82 -18.36 6.23 -26.77
C LYS A 82 -17.10 5.60 -27.35
N ALA A 83 -16.01 6.36 -27.41
CA ALA A 83 -14.74 5.87 -27.95
C ALA A 83 -13.54 6.48 -27.24
N LEU A 84 -12.45 5.73 -27.15
CA LEU A 84 -11.16 6.11 -26.62
C LEU A 84 -10.06 5.61 -27.56
N ALA A 85 -9.16 6.48 -27.97
CA ALA A 85 -7.99 6.15 -28.78
C ALA A 85 -6.71 6.21 -27.94
N ILE A 86 -5.87 5.17 -28.05
CA ILE A 86 -4.55 5.12 -27.41
C ILE A 86 -3.45 4.82 -28.43
N GLY A 87 -2.24 5.30 -28.16
CA GLY A 87 -1.05 5.02 -28.96
C GLY A 87 0.20 5.57 -28.27
N GLY A 88 1.33 4.87 -28.42
CA GLY A 88 2.56 5.21 -27.73
C GLY A 88 2.42 5.20 -26.22
N GLY A 89 1.59 4.31 -25.66
CA GLY A 89 1.31 4.22 -24.23
C GLY A 89 0.45 5.34 -23.66
N LYS A 90 -0.08 6.25 -24.50
CA LYS A 90 -0.83 7.45 -24.08
C LYS A 90 -2.23 7.51 -24.66
N ILE A 91 -3.08 8.29 -24.03
CA ILE A 91 -4.41 8.64 -24.50
C ILE A 91 -4.27 9.72 -25.56
N LEU A 92 -4.73 9.41 -26.78
CA LEU A 92 -4.69 10.31 -27.94
C LEU A 92 -5.97 11.11 -28.10
N GLY A 93 -7.11 10.58 -27.67
CA GLY A 93 -8.39 11.24 -27.74
C GLY A 93 -9.54 10.43 -27.22
N LEU A 94 -10.63 11.14 -26.88
CA LEU A 94 -11.90 10.60 -26.40
C LEU A 94 -13.06 11.27 -27.13
N GLY A 95 -14.19 10.60 -27.25
CA GLY A 95 -15.40 11.20 -27.81
C GLY A 95 -16.31 10.19 -28.49
N SER A 96 -16.82 10.55 -29.66
CA SER A 96 -17.54 9.64 -30.56
C SER A 96 -16.56 8.89 -31.46
N GLU A 97 -16.98 7.76 -32.01
CA GLU A 97 -16.15 7.03 -32.98
C GLU A 97 -15.80 7.90 -34.21
N SER A 98 -16.73 8.74 -34.66
CA SER A 98 -16.51 9.67 -35.77
C SER A 98 -15.46 10.73 -35.46
N SER A 99 -15.39 11.22 -34.22
CA SER A 99 -14.39 12.21 -33.81
C SER A 99 -12.95 11.67 -33.76
N LEU A 100 -12.78 10.35 -33.68
CA LEU A 100 -11.48 9.69 -33.62
C LEU A 100 -11.00 9.14 -34.98
N GLN A 101 -11.77 9.31 -36.07
CA GLN A 101 -11.41 8.81 -37.42
C GLN A 101 -10.06 9.34 -37.90
N ALA A 102 -9.74 10.60 -37.61
CA ALA A 102 -8.46 11.21 -38.01
C ALA A 102 -7.23 10.55 -37.35
N LEU A 103 -7.42 9.86 -36.23
CA LEU A 103 -6.36 9.11 -35.50
C LEU A 103 -6.22 7.68 -36.03
N LYS A 104 -7.19 7.16 -36.82
CA LYS A 104 -7.20 5.78 -37.27
C LYS A 104 -6.27 5.58 -38.47
N SER A 105 -5.50 4.50 -38.41
CA SER A 105 -4.66 4.00 -39.51
C SER A 105 -5.10 2.60 -39.93
N LYS A 106 -4.51 2.06 -40.99
CA LYS A 106 -4.72 0.66 -41.44
C LYS A 106 -4.29 -0.38 -40.38
N ASN A 107 -3.41 0.01 -39.48
CA ASN A 107 -2.87 -0.87 -38.45
C ASN A 107 -3.58 -0.70 -37.09
N THR A 108 -4.53 0.24 -36.97
CA THR A 108 -5.26 0.49 -35.71
C THR A 108 -6.16 -0.69 -35.37
N LYS A 109 -5.95 -1.29 -34.22
CA LYS A 109 -6.82 -2.35 -33.67
C LYS A 109 -8.07 -1.71 -33.07
N ILE A 110 -9.24 -2.21 -33.44
CA ILE A 110 -10.51 -1.84 -32.81
C ILE A 110 -10.85 -2.90 -31.77
N ILE A 111 -11.05 -2.49 -30.53
CA ILE A 111 -11.51 -3.35 -29.43
C ILE A 111 -12.95 -2.97 -29.10
N ASN A 112 -13.87 -3.92 -29.32
CA ASN A 112 -15.25 -3.80 -28.89
C ASN A 112 -15.36 -4.14 -27.41
N LEU A 113 -15.88 -3.22 -26.61
CA LEU A 113 -16.11 -3.43 -25.19
C LEU A 113 -17.33 -4.32 -24.89
N ASP A 114 -18.16 -4.62 -25.89
CA ASP A 114 -19.36 -5.47 -25.77
C ASP A 114 -20.30 -5.06 -24.63
N GLY A 115 -20.47 -3.74 -24.46
CA GLY A 115 -21.29 -3.16 -23.40
C GLY A 115 -20.59 -2.97 -22.05
N ARG A 116 -19.38 -3.50 -21.88
CA ARG A 116 -18.55 -3.35 -20.66
C ARG A 116 -18.18 -1.88 -20.41
N VAL A 117 -17.71 -1.61 -19.19
CA VAL A 117 -17.34 -0.26 -18.76
C VAL A 117 -15.82 -0.11 -18.73
N LEU A 118 -15.30 0.90 -19.42
CA LEU A 118 -13.90 1.30 -19.35
C LEU A 118 -13.79 2.59 -18.55
N MET A 119 -12.85 2.61 -17.59
CA MET A 119 -12.56 3.79 -16.77
C MET A 119 -11.07 3.87 -16.43
N PRO A 120 -10.60 5.00 -15.79
CA PRO A 120 -9.22 5.07 -15.31
C PRO A 120 -8.90 3.89 -14.41
N GLY A 121 -7.69 3.35 -14.54
CA GLY A 121 -7.20 2.30 -13.67
C GLY A 121 -7.19 2.73 -12.21
N PHE A 122 -7.47 1.79 -11.31
CA PHE A 122 -7.46 2.06 -9.87
C PHE A 122 -6.04 2.24 -9.36
N ILE A 123 -5.90 3.03 -8.33
CA ILE A 123 -4.63 3.35 -7.67
C ILE A 123 -4.79 3.07 -6.18
N ASP A 124 -3.91 2.24 -5.66
CA ASP A 124 -3.76 2.03 -4.22
C ASP A 124 -2.61 2.91 -3.70
N PRO A 125 -2.92 4.05 -3.06
CA PRO A 125 -1.90 5.03 -2.70
C PRO A 125 -1.10 4.68 -1.44
N HIS A 126 -1.39 3.53 -0.80
CA HIS A 126 -0.68 3.03 0.37
C HIS A 126 -0.75 1.51 0.42
N ASN A 127 0.31 0.86 -0.05
CA ASN A 127 0.37 -0.59 -0.25
C ASN A 127 1.82 -1.07 -0.04
N HIS A 128 2.06 -1.85 1.01
CA HIS A 128 3.39 -2.40 1.30
C HIS A 128 3.71 -3.55 0.34
N THR A 129 3.96 -3.21 -0.91
CA THR A 129 4.12 -4.13 -2.04
C THR A 129 5.17 -5.21 -1.80
N ILE A 130 6.35 -4.81 -1.31
CA ILE A 130 7.46 -5.77 -1.09
C ILE A 130 7.14 -6.69 0.08
N LEU A 131 6.64 -6.13 1.18
CA LEU A 131 6.25 -6.92 2.34
C LEU A 131 5.11 -7.88 1.99
N SER A 132 4.07 -7.39 1.32
CA SER A 132 2.94 -8.22 0.86
C SER A 132 3.40 -9.35 -0.03
N ALA A 133 4.26 -9.07 -1.00
CA ALA A 133 4.80 -10.07 -1.91
C ALA A 133 5.51 -11.21 -1.15
N LEU A 134 6.37 -10.86 -0.19
CA LEU A 134 7.09 -11.85 0.62
C LEU A 134 6.15 -12.60 1.58
N VAL A 135 5.23 -11.92 2.23
CA VAL A 135 4.26 -12.55 3.14
C VAL A 135 3.41 -13.57 2.37
N PHE A 136 2.84 -13.20 1.23
CA PHE A 136 2.00 -14.11 0.45
C PHE A 136 2.78 -15.24 -0.23
N GLU A 137 4.05 -15.05 -0.54
CA GLU A 137 4.89 -16.10 -1.12
C GLU A 137 5.39 -17.10 -0.06
N LEU A 138 5.67 -16.64 1.17
CA LEU A 138 6.38 -17.42 2.17
C LEU A 138 5.50 -17.96 3.29
N LEU A 139 4.36 -17.31 3.55
CA LEU A 139 3.47 -17.66 4.63
C LEU A 139 2.08 -18.06 4.09
N THR A 140 1.48 -19.07 4.71
CA THR A 140 0.11 -19.46 4.38
C THR A 140 -0.87 -18.50 5.02
N ASP A 141 -1.72 -17.86 4.19
CA ASP A 141 -2.76 -16.96 4.65
C ASP A 141 -3.90 -17.75 5.32
N ILE A 142 -4.09 -17.55 6.62
CA ILE A 142 -5.14 -18.14 7.46
C ILE A 142 -6.11 -17.08 8.01
N GLY A 143 -6.18 -15.94 7.35
CA GLY A 143 -6.94 -14.78 7.82
C GLY A 143 -8.46 -14.98 7.83
N TYR A 144 -9.12 -14.07 8.52
CA TYR A 144 -10.57 -14.03 8.74
C TYR A 144 -11.40 -14.18 7.46
N MET A 145 -10.96 -13.56 6.36
CA MET A 145 -11.68 -13.63 5.08
C MET A 145 -11.81 -15.05 4.52
N LYS A 146 -10.86 -15.93 4.85
CA LYS A 146 -10.87 -17.35 4.43
C LYS A 146 -11.44 -18.26 5.50
N PHE A 147 -11.13 -17.99 6.75
CA PHE A 147 -11.47 -18.81 7.90
C PHE A 147 -12.09 -17.96 9.01
N PRO A 148 -13.36 -17.52 8.85
CA PRO A 148 -14.00 -16.56 9.75
C PRO A 148 -14.27 -17.08 11.16
N THR A 149 -14.14 -18.37 11.42
CA THR A 149 -14.37 -18.94 12.76
C THR A 149 -13.13 -19.67 13.27
N ARG A 150 -12.97 -19.70 14.61
CA ARG A 150 -11.89 -20.45 15.27
C ARG A 150 -11.83 -21.91 14.83
N GLY A 151 -12.99 -22.56 14.72
CA GLY A 151 -13.06 -23.97 14.32
C GLY A 151 -12.55 -24.21 12.89
N GLN A 152 -12.90 -23.34 11.94
CA GLN A 152 -12.38 -23.41 10.56
C GLN A 152 -10.88 -23.19 10.52
N LEU A 153 -10.38 -22.19 11.25
CA LEU A 153 -8.96 -21.90 11.38
C LEU A 153 -8.17 -23.10 11.91
N ILE A 154 -8.59 -23.68 13.04
CA ILE A 154 -7.92 -24.83 13.65
C ILE A 154 -7.92 -26.04 12.72
N ASN A 155 -9.04 -26.29 12.02
CA ASN A 155 -9.11 -27.37 11.03
C ASN A 155 -8.14 -27.15 9.87
N GLU A 156 -7.99 -25.90 9.38
CA GLU A 156 -7.00 -25.60 8.33
C GLU A 156 -5.57 -25.77 8.85
N LEU A 157 -5.24 -25.30 10.05
CA LEU A 157 -3.91 -25.50 10.64
C LEU A 157 -3.57 -27.01 10.78
N ARG A 158 -4.54 -27.85 11.17
CA ARG A 158 -4.39 -29.32 11.19
C ARG A 158 -4.18 -29.89 9.77
N SER A 159 -4.91 -29.38 8.79
CA SER A 159 -4.74 -29.77 7.39
C SER A 159 -3.33 -29.41 6.86
N ILE A 160 -2.82 -28.21 7.19
CA ILE A 160 -1.46 -27.81 6.86
C ILE A 160 -0.45 -28.73 7.53
N ALA A 161 -0.60 -29.02 8.83
CA ALA A 161 0.29 -29.90 9.57
C ALA A 161 0.32 -31.34 9.02
N ALA A 162 -0.82 -31.85 8.56
CA ALA A 162 -0.92 -33.20 7.99
C ALA A 162 -0.12 -33.35 6.67
N ARG A 163 -0.04 -32.27 5.87
CA ARG A 163 0.69 -32.27 4.58
C ARG A 163 2.13 -31.77 4.67
N THR A 164 2.53 -31.19 5.81
CA THR A 164 3.88 -30.67 6.01
C THR A 164 4.79 -31.77 6.56
N PRO A 165 5.92 -32.10 5.91
CA PRO A 165 6.88 -33.07 6.43
C PRO A 165 7.37 -32.71 7.84
N PRO A 166 7.70 -33.70 8.69
CA PRO A 166 8.26 -33.44 10.02
C PRO A 166 9.48 -32.49 9.95
N GLU A 167 9.67 -31.72 11.00
CA GLU A 167 10.76 -30.73 11.17
C GLU A 167 10.70 -29.53 10.23
N GLN A 168 9.85 -29.53 9.21
CA GLN A 168 9.62 -28.35 8.37
C GLN A 168 8.70 -27.36 9.09
N TRP A 169 9.01 -26.08 8.92
CA TRP A 169 8.22 -24.99 9.48
C TRP A 169 6.82 -24.90 8.87
N ILE A 170 5.84 -24.63 9.70
CA ILE A 170 4.52 -24.16 9.32
C ILE A 170 4.50 -22.66 9.59
N LEU A 171 4.53 -21.86 8.53
CA LEU A 171 4.51 -20.40 8.60
C LEU A 171 3.16 -19.92 8.11
N CYS A 172 2.42 -19.23 8.98
CA CYS A 172 1.11 -18.68 8.67
C CYS A 172 1.06 -17.18 8.94
N SER A 173 0.15 -16.49 8.26
CA SER A 173 -0.05 -15.04 8.38
C SER A 173 -1.54 -14.69 8.41
N ASN A 174 -1.81 -13.41 8.70
CA ASN A 174 -3.15 -12.80 8.69
C ASN A 174 -4.11 -13.34 9.76
N TYR A 175 -3.62 -14.01 10.79
CA TYR A 175 -4.47 -14.34 11.93
C TYR A 175 -4.93 -13.06 12.63
N ASP A 176 -6.23 -12.98 12.94
CA ASP A 176 -6.80 -11.83 13.62
C ASP A 176 -7.48 -12.26 14.93
N ASN A 177 -6.86 -11.92 16.05
CA ASN A 177 -7.37 -12.31 17.37
C ASN A 177 -8.69 -11.62 17.74
N LEU A 178 -8.97 -10.42 17.21
CA LEU A 178 -10.23 -9.72 17.44
C LEU A 178 -11.39 -10.36 16.66
N LEU A 179 -11.10 -10.94 15.50
CA LEU A 179 -12.12 -11.45 14.58
C LEU A 179 -12.26 -12.97 14.62
N GLN A 180 -11.21 -13.71 15.02
CA GLN A 180 -11.17 -15.18 14.97
C GLN A 180 -11.17 -15.85 16.35
N GLY A 181 -11.60 -15.13 17.41
CA GLY A 181 -11.92 -15.73 18.72
C GLY A 181 -10.78 -15.71 19.74
N GLY A 182 -10.09 -14.59 19.88
CA GLY A 182 -9.07 -14.34 20.91
C GLY A 182 -7.68 -14.83 20.51
N ASP A 183 -6.71 -14.71 21.40
CA ASP A 183 -5.34 -15.14 21.12
C ASP A 183 -5.22 -16.65 20.94
N LEU A 184 -4.26 -17.06 20.12
CA LEU A 184 -3.79 -18.44 20.08
C LEU A 184 -2.92 -18.72 21.31
N SER A 185 -2.80 -19.99 21.71
CA SER A 185 -1.87 -20.38 22.76
C SER A 185 -0.88 -21.43 22.26
N ARG A 186 0.24 -21.54 23.00
CA ARG A 186 1.26 -22.56 22.77
C ARG A 186 0.65 -23.97 22.78
N GLU A 187 -0.19 -24.26 23.76
CA GLU A 187 -0.84 -25.56 23.96
C GLU A 187 -1.78 -25.90 22.79
N GLU A 188 -2.51 -24.88 22.30
CA GLU A 188 -3.39 -25.06 21.14
C GLU A 188 -2.59 -25.39 19.89
N LEU A 189 -1.48 -24.67 19.64
CA LEU A 189 -0.60 -24.96 18.50
C LEU A 189 0.15 -26.30 18.67
N ASP A 190 0.54 -26.70 19.88
CA ASP A 190 1.10 -28.03 20.19
C ASP A 190 0.09 -29.15 19.90
N SER A 191 -1.22 -28.90 20.14
CA SER A 191 -2.28 -29.86 19.81
C SER A 191 -2.43 -30.07 18.30
N ILE A 192 -1.98 -29.14 17.47
CA ILE A 192 -1.97 -29.21 16.00
C ILE A 192 -0.78 -30.03 15.53
N SER A 193 0.44 -29.72 15.98
CA SER A 193 1.62 -30.49 15.66
C SER A 193 2.73 -30.33 16.68
N THR A 194 3.23 -31.48 17.17
CA THR A 194 4.48 -31.58 17.95
C THR A 194 5.68 -31.96 17.07
N ARG A 195 5.48 -32.17 15.77
CA ARG A 195 6.52 -32.58 14.81
C ARG A 195 7.00 -31.43 13.92
N ASN A 196 6.26 -30.33 13.87
CA ASN A 196 6.54 -29.16 13.06
C ASN A 196 6.66 -27.92 13.95
N PRO A 197 7.70 -27.10 13.81
CA PRO A 197 7.68 -25.78 14.41
C PRO A 197 6.61 -24.92 13.70
N ILE A 198 5.77 -24.22 14.49
CA ILE A 198 4.66 -23.41 14.00
C ILE A 198 4.89 -21.96 14.40
N PHE A 199 4.74 -21.05 13.43
CA PHE A 199 4.71 -19.60 13.62
C PHE A 199 3.46 -19.04 12.95
N VAL A 200 2.64 -18.32 13.68
CA VAL A 200 1.44 -17.65 13.20
C VAL A 200 1.56 -16.16 13.41
N TRP A 201 1.70 -15.41 12.33
CA TRP A 201 1.78 -13.95 12.36
C TRP A 201 0.38 -13.32 12.37
N TYR A 202 0.15 -12.39 13.28
CA TYR A 202 -1.13 -11.70 13.40
C TYR A 202 -1.25 -10.54 12.38
N THR A 203 -2.48 -10.27 11.96
CA THR A 203 -2.80 -9.20 10.99
C THR A 203 -2.38 -7.82 11.49
N ASN A 204 -2.39 -7.59 12.81
CA ASN A 204 -1.97 -6.32 13.40
C ASN A 204 -0.47 -6.03 13.18
N GLY A 205 0.32 -7.06 12.81
CA GLY A 205 1.74 -6.97 12.50
C GLY A 205 2.67 -6.85 13.73
N HIS A 206 2.10 -6.76 14.96
CA HIS A 206 2.83 -6.63 16.23
C HIS A 206 2.96 -7.93 16.99
N ASP A 207 2.05 -8.87 16.74
CA ASP A 207 1.89 -10.08 17.51
C ASP A 207 2.08 -11.32 16.64
N ALA A 208 2.53 -12.37 17.26
CA ALA A 208 2.56 -13.72 16.70
C ALA A 208 2.31 -14.74 17.81
N CYS A 209 1.98 -15.97 17.40
CA CYS A 209 1.96 -17.10 18.31
C CYS A 209 2.79 -18.26 17.75
N VAL A 210 3.47 -18.98 18.65
CA VAL A 210 4.38 -20.08 18.33
C VAL A 210 4.15 -21.28 19.23
N ASN A 211 4.44 -22.48 18.70
CA ASN A 211 4.37 -23.69 19.50
C ASN A 211 5.67 -23.99 20.25
N SER A 212 5.66 -24.99 21.11
CA SER A 212 6.84 -25.41 21.92
C SER A 212 8.03 -25.80 21.05
N LEU A 213 7.81 -26.44 19.90
CA LEU A 213 8.89 -26.84 19.01
C LEU A 213 9.55 -25.63 18.35
N ALA A 214 8.79 -24.59 17.97
CA ALA A 214 9.34 -23.35 17.45
C ALA A 214 10.25 -22.65 18.47
N LEU A 215 9.82 -22.52 19.73
CA LEU A 215 10.67 -21.99 20.80
C LEU A 215 11.98 -22.79 20.96
N LYS A 216 11.86 -24.12 20.94
CA LYS A 216 13.01 -25.03 21.09
C LYS A 216 14.03 -24.87 19.94
N VAL A 217 13.58 -24.89 18.69
CA VAL A 217 14.51 -24.84 17.53
C VAL A 217 15.15 -23.46 17.34
N THR A 218 14.54 -22.42 17.91
CA THR A 218 15.09 -21.05 17.91
C THR A 218 15.85 -20.70 19.18
N ASN A 219 16.10 -21.68 20.08
CA ASN A 219 16.80 -21.52 21.36
C ASN A 219 16.20 -20.42 22.24
N ILE A 220 14.87 -20.34 22.28
CA ILE A 220 14.15 -19.42 23.17
C ILE A 220 13.78 -20.19 24.43
N THR A 221 14.30 -19.75 25.56
CA THR A 221 14.20 -20.40 26.86
C THR A 221 13.45 -19.51 27.88
N GLU A 222 13.01 -20.08 28.99
CA GLU A 222 12.19 -19.41 30.00
C GLU A 222 12.88 -18.18 30.63
N ASP A 223 14.20 -18.06 30.54
CA ASP A 223 14.97 -16.93 31.07
C ASP A 223 15.11 -15.76 30.08
N ILE A 224 14.47 -15.86 28.89
CA ILE A 224 14.52 -14.78 27.91
C ILE A 224 13.89 -13.51 28.48
N GLY A 225 14.66 -12.42 28.45
CA GLY A 225 14.20 -11.09 28.86
C GLY A 225 13.59 -10.29 27.71
N THR A 226 13.29 -9.01 28.00
CA THR A 226 12.85 -8.04 26.99
C THR A 226 13.97 -7.73 26.01
N LEU A 227 13.65 -7.70 24.74
CA LEU A 227 14.56 -7.42 23.63
C LEU A 227 14.54 -5.91 23.27
N PRO A 228 15.53 -5.42 22.52
CA PRO A 228 15.54 -4.02 22.05
C PRO A 228 14.24 -3.66 21.33
N GLY A 229 13.73 -2.44 21.53
CA GLY A 229 12.48 -2.00 20.95
C GLY A 229 11.21 -2.52 21.62
N GLY A 230 11.34 -3.11 22.84
CA GLY A 230 10.21 -3.59 23.63
C GLY A 230 9.74 -5.01 23.28
N GLY A 231 10.43 -5.70 22.37
CA GLY A 231 10.08 -7.07 22.01
C GLY A 231 10.17 -8.03 23.20
N HIS A 232 9.14 -8.85 23.38
CA HIS A 232 9.09 -9.79 24.50
C HIS A 232 8.23 -11.01 24.16
N PHE A 233 8.36 -12.04 24.99
CA PHE A 233 7.57 -13.26 24.91
C PHE A 233 6.54 -13.29 26.03
N GLY A 234 5.31 -13.63 25.68
CA GLY A 234 4.20 -13.72 26.62
C GLY A 234 4.39 -14.86 27.63
N ARG A 235 3.82 -14.67 28.83
CA ARG A 235 3.90 -15.62 29.93
C ARG A 235 2.52 -15.91 30.49
N ASP A 236 2.34 -17.14 30.97
CA ASP A 236 1.18 -17.55 31.73
C ASP A 236 1.26 -17.07 33.21
N GLU A 237 0.25 -17.41 33.99
CA GLU A 237 0.16 -17.09 35.42
C GLU A 237 1.31 -17.70 36.27
N LYS A 238 1.97 -18.74 35.76
CA LYS A 238 3.10 -19.43 36.40
C LYS A 238 4.45 -18.87 35.94
N GLY A 239 4.43 -17.84 35.09
CA GLY A 239 5.62 -17.23 34.52
C GLY A 239 6.26 -18.04 33.37
N GLN A 240 5.59 -19.10 32.87
CA GLN A 240 6.08 -19.90 31.74
C GLN A 240 5.68 -19.26 30.41
N LEU A 241 6.51 -19.45 29.36
CA LEU A 241 6.20 -18.95 28.03
C LEU A 241 4.89 -19.54 27.52
N ASN A 242 3.93 -18.69 27.15
CA ASN A 242 2.60 -19.08 26.66
C ASN A 242 2.46 -19.16 25.13
N GLY A 243 3.55 -18.93 24.40
CA GLY A 243 3.63 -18.95 22.95
C GLY A 243 3.36 -17.61 22.27
N LEU A 244 2.83 -16.62 22.97
CA LEU A 244 2.64 -15.29 22.40
C LEU A 244 3.99 -14.58 22.26
N VAL A 245 4.15 -13.86 21.17
CA VAL A 245 5.36 -13.14 20.78
C VAL A 245 4.95 -11.72 20.41
N TYR A 246 5.51 -10.75 21.11
CA TYR A 246 5.14 -9.36 20.96
C TYR A 246 6.27 -8.53 20.38
N GLU A 247 5.93 -7.65 19.48
CA GLU A 247 6.79 -6.70 18.80
C GLU A 247 7.86 -7.36 17.90
N GLU A 248 8.34 -6.56 17.00
CA GLU A 248 9.20 -6.98 15.89
C GLU A 248 10.44 -7.76 16.32
N SER A 249 11.19 -7.25 17.29
CA SER A 249 12.47 -7.86 17.67
C SER A 249 12.32 -9.28 18.22
N ALA A 250 11.20 -9.56 18.89
CA ALA A 250 10.88 -10.91 19.34
C ALA A 250 10.37 -11.79 18.19
N MET A 251 9.49 -11.27 17.33
CA MET A 251 9.00 -12.01 16.16
C MET A 251 10.12 -12.40 15.22
N LEU A 252 11.05 -11.48 14.93
CA LEU A 252 12.20 -11.75 14.06
C LEU A 252 13.13 -12.80 14.61
N LYS A 253 13.30 -12.86 15.93
CA LYS A 253 14.13 -13.88 16.58
C LYS A 253 13.62 -15.30 16.27
N VAL A 254 12.31 -15.46 16.07
CA VAL A 254 11.69 -16.73 15.68
C VAL A 254 11.62 -16.90 14.15
N LEU A 255 11.15 -15.86 13.46
CA LEU A 255 10.80 -15.95 12.04
C LEU A 255 12.05 -16.07 11.14
N LEU A 256 13.11 -15.30 11.41
CA LEU A 256 14.27 -15.26 10.53
C LEU A 256 14.97 -16.62 10.33
N PRO A 257 15.18 -17.44 11.39
CA PRO A 257 15.74 -18.78 11.21
C PRO A 257 14.81 -19.72 10.41
N ALA A 258 13.51 -19.42 10.35
CA ALA A 258 12.50 -20.21 9.67
C ALA A 258 12.39 -19.90 8.17
N LEU A 259 12.80 -18.70 7.76
CA LEU A 259 12.63 -18.25 6.38
C LEU A 259 13.70 -18.82 5.44
N PRO A 260 13.33 -19.15 4.19
CA PRO A 260 14.31 -19.52 3.18
C PRO A 260 15.18 -18.30 2.82
N LYS A 261 16.35 -18.56 2.24
CA LYS A 261 17.19 -17.49 1.71
C LYS A 261 16.44 -16.73 0.60
N ILE A 262 16.25 -15.41 0.78
CA ILE A 262 15.64 -14.56 -0.23
C ILE A 262 16.63 -14.36 -1.38
N THR A 263 16.28 -14.94 -2.53
CA THR A 263 17.06 -14.81 -3.78
C THR A 263 16.40 -13.78 -4.71
N PRO A 264 17.11 -13.22 -5.71
CA PRO A 264 16.50 -12.36 -6.73
C PRO A 264 15.37 -13.04 -7.49
N ALA A 265 15.48 -14.34 -7.75
CA ALA A 265 14.44 -15.12 -8.42
C ALA A 265 13.17 -15.22 -7.55
N LEU A 266 13.32 -15.53 -6.25
CA LEU A 266 12.22 -15.57 -5.31
C LEU A 266 11.54 -14.20 -5.18
N MET A 267 12.31 -13.12 -5.04
CA MET A 267 11.77 -11.75 -4.98
C MET A 267 11.03 -11.38 -6.26
N THR A 268 11.60 -11.68 -7.43
CA THR A 268 10.95 -11.42 -8.72
C THR A 268 9.63 -12.17 -8.84
N LYS A 269 9.62 -13.45 -8.46
CA LYS A 269 8.38 -14.26 -8.45
C LYS A 269 7.35 -13.67 -7.50
N ALA A 270 7.72 -13.42 -6.26
CA ALA A 270 6.83 -12.90 -5.23
C ALA A 270 6.19 -11.56 -5.66
N CYS A 271 6.99 -10.59 -6.11
CA CYS A 271 6.50 -9.30 -6.60
C CYS A 271 5.61 -9.45 -7.85
N SER A 272 5.96 -10.35 -8.77
CA SER A 272 5.17 -10.58 -9.98
C SER A 272 3.80 -11.19 -9.66
N ASP A 273 3.75 -12.16 -8.76
CA ASP A 273 2.50 -12.83 -8.37
C ASP A 273 1.60 -11.90 -7.55
N TYR A 274 2.18 -11.16 -6.61
CA TYR A 274 1.44 -10.16 -5.84
C TYR A 274 0.86 -9.05 -6.74
N LEU A 275 1.65 -8.43 -7.60
CA LEU A 275 1.18 -7.35 -8.47
C LEU A 275 0.25 -7.84 -9.59
N ARG A 276 0.31 -9.13 -9.95
CA ARG A 276 -0.73 -9.75 -10.79
C ARG A 276 -2.07 -9.80 -10.06
N SER A 277 -2.08 -10.13 -8.77
CA SER A 277 -3.32 -10.10 -7.98
C SER A 277 -3.86 -8.68 -7.81
N ALA A 278 -2.99 -7.68 -7.66
CA ALA A 278 -3.39 -6.27 -7.65
C ALA A 278 -4.00 -5.83 -8.99
N ALA A 279 -3.40 -6.23 -10.12
CA ALA A 279 -3.95 -5.97 -11.45
C ALA A 279 -5.28 -6.70 -11.68
N ALA A 280 -5.44 -7.91 -11.16
CA ALA A 280 -6.71 -8.65 -11.18
C ALA A 280 -7.82 -7.94 -10.38
N ALA A 281 -7.46 -7.11 -9.40
CA ALA A 281 -8.36 -6.22 -8.67
C ALA A 281 -8.54 -4.84 -9.33
N GLY A 282 -8.00 -4.63 -10.55
CA GLY A 282 -8.12 -3.41 -11.34
C GLY A 282 -7.10 -2.31 -11.00
N ASN A 283 -6.13 -2.58 -10.14
CA ASN A 283 -5.09 -1.61 -9.84
C ASN A 283 -4.08 -1.55 -10.99
N THR A 284 -3.88 -0.35 -11.53
CA THR A 284 -2.82 -0.06 -12.50
C THR A 284 -1.59 0.49 -11.82
N THR A 285 -1.76 1.04 -10.62
CA THR A 285 -0.68 1.66 -9.86
C THR A 285 -0.82 1.32 -8.37
N VAL A 286 0.30 1.04 -7.73
CA VAL A 286 0.43 0.90 -6.27
C VAL A 286 1.54 1.82 -5.77
N HIS A 287 1.36 2.40 -4.56
CA HIS A 287 2.39 3.20 -3.91
C HIS A 287 2.91 2.49 -2.66
N GLU A 288 4.22 2.27 -2.64
CA GLU A 288 4.97 1.65 -1.55
C GLU A 288 5.43 2.72 -0.54
N PRO A 289 4.80 2.83 0.63
CA PRO A 289 5.02 3.94 1.56
C PRO A 289 6.11 3.65 2.60
N GLY A 290 7.31 3.24 2.18
CA GLY A 290 8.47 3.21 3.07
C GLY A 290 9.14 1.86 3.33
N THR A 291 8.59 0.71 2.92
CA THR A 291 9.30 -0.57 3.11
C THR A 291 10.38 -0.82 2.05
N LEU A 292 10.37 -0.08 0.94
CA LEU A 292 11.46 -0.10 -0.03
C LEU A 292 12.71 0.60 0.54
N ARG A 293 13.84 -0.08 0.51
CA ARG A 293 15.14 0.51 0.86
C ARG A 293 15.79 1.20 -0.33
N SER A 294 16.58 2.23 -0.06
CA SER A 294 17.31 2.96 -1.10
C SER A 294 18.23 2.04 -1.93
N SER A 295 18.82 1.02 -1.33
CA SER A 295 19.62 0.01 -2.04
C SER A 295 18.82 -0.83 -3.04
N TRP A 296 17.50 -0.84 -2.94
CA TRP A 296 16.61 -1.62 -3.81
C TRP A 296 15.97 -0.79 -4.91
N ILE A 297 16.14 0.52 -4.92
CA ILE A 297 15.54 1.41 -5.92
C ILE A 297 15.91 0.96 -7.34
N GLU A 298 17.20 0.82 -7.63
CA GLU A 298 17.68 0.40 -8.95
C GLU A 298 17.22 -1.02 -9.35
N PRO A 299 17.41 -2.05 -8.50
CA PRO A 299 16.91 -3.39 -8.79
C PRO A 299 15.39 -3.42 -9.03
N PHE A 300 14.63 -2.70 -8.23
CA PHE A 300 13.17 -2.68 -8.34
C PHE A 300 12.70 -1.90 -9.59
N ALA A 301 13.35 -0.79 -9.92
CA ALA A 301 13.09 -0.05 -11.16
C ALA A 301 13.30 -0.92 -12.40
N LYS A 302 14.40 -1.68 -12.45
CA LYS A 302 14.67 -2.63 -13.56
C LYS A 302 13.62 -3.75 -13.65
N LEU A 303 13.08 -4.17 -12.51
CA LEU A 303 12.02 -5.19 -12.45
C LEU A 303 10.68 -4.63 -12.92
N SER A 304 10.38 -3.36 -12.63
CA SER A 304 9.04 -2.75 -12.74
C SER A 304 8.38 -2.90 -14.12
N ASN A 305 9.15 -2.88 -15.21
CA ASN A 305 8.61 -3.06 -16.57
C ASN A 305 8.01 -4.46 -16.83
N ARG A 306 8.39 -5.45 -16.02
CA ARG A 306 7.89 -6.83 -16.10
C ARG A 306 6.71 -7.07 -15.18
N LEU A 307 6.39 -6.11 -14.31
CA LEU A 307 5.31 -6.21 -13.34
C LEU A 307 3.97 -5.81 -13.97
N SER A 308 2.90 -6.25 -13.33
CA SER A 308 1.53 -6.01 -13.82
C SER A 308 0.97 -4.64 -13.44
N CYS A 309 1.61 -3.95 -12.50
CA CYS A 309 1.23 -2.60 -12.10
C CYS A 309 2.44 -1.66 -12.18
N ARG A 310 2.17 -0.41 -12.44
CA ARG A 310 3.09 0.70 -12.16
C ARG A 310 3.35 0.76 -10.65
N THR A 311 4.56 1.08 -10.25
CA THR A 311 4.89 1.23 -8.84
C THR A 311 5.46 2.62 -8.56
N SER A 312 5.11 3.16 -7.41
CA SER A 312 5.70 4.38 -6.87
C SER A 312 6.17 4.08 -5.45
N ALA A 313 7.18 4.77 -4.94
CA ALA A 313 7.67 4.55 -3.59
C ALA A 313 8.06 5.83 -2.87
N SER A 314 7.84 5.84 -1.56
CA SER A 314 8.42 6.78 -0.61
C SER A 314 9.46 6.04 0.24
N LEU A 315 10.52 6.71 0.64
CA LEU A 315 11.52 6.14 1.56
C LEU A 315 11.19 6.53 3.00
N MET A 316 11.56 5.68 3.94
CA MET A 316 11.54 6.05 5.35
C MET A 316 12.46 7.25 5.61
N TYR A 317 12.12 8.06 6.62
CA TYR A 317 12.93 9.21 7.03
C TYR A 317 14.40 8.84 7.30
N GLU A 318 14.64 7.71 7.94
CA GLU A 318 15.97 7.20 8.26
C GLU A 318 16.79 6.87 6.99
N ASP A 319 16.11 6.56 5.89
CA ASP A 319 16.71 6.23 4.58
C ASP A 319 16.59 7.38 3.56
N MET A 320 16.14 8.57 3.99
CA MET A 320 15.90 9.73 3.12
C MET A 320 17.15 10.14 2.30
N LYS A 321 18.34 9.89 2.82
CA LYS A 321 19.61 10.13 2.08
C LYS A 321 19.70 9.32 0.78
N GLY A 322 18.95 8.24 0.67
CA GLY A 322 18.82 7.43 -0.55
C GLY A 322 18.25 8.18 -1.76
N PHE A 323 17.61 9.34 -1.55
CA PHE A 323 17.19 10.21 -2.66
C PHE A 323 18.34 10.98 -3.33
N ALA A 324 19.51 11.10 -2.68
CA ALA A 324 20.61 11.91 -3.18
C ALA A 324 21.05 11.57 -4.61
N PRO A 325 21.14 10.30 -5.05
CA PRO A 325 21.50 9.95 -6.43
C PRO A 325 20.47 10.38 -7.48
N TYR A 326 19.23 10.64 -7.08
CA TYR A 326 18.10 10.92 -7.98
C TYR A 326 17.69 12.41 -8.01
N ARG A 327 18.40 13.29 -7.30
CA ARG A 327 18.10 14.74 -7.23
C ARG A 327 18.10 15.40 -8.60
N ASP A 328 19.05 15.03 -9.46
CA ASP A 328 19.18 15.59 -10.81
C ASP A 328 18.02 15.19 -11.73
N LEU A 329 17.25 14.16 -11.35
CA LEU A 329 16.00 13.77 -12.01
C LEU A 329 14.81 14.62 -11.57
N GLY A 330 14.99 15.55 -10.62
CA GLY A 330 13.93 16.43 -10.13
C GLY A 330 13.00 15.80 -9.11
N VAL A 331 13.50 14.85 -8.30
CA VAL A 331 12.71 14.28 -7.20
C VAL A 331 12.26 15.39 -6.25
N GLY A 332 10.94 15.52 -6.05
CA GLY A 332 10.36 16.61 -5.27
C GLY A 332 8.84 16.63 -5.30
N ALA A 333 8.24 17.75 -5.71
CA ALA A 333 6.80 17.97 -5.70
C ALA A 333 5.96 16.99 -6.52
N LYS A 334 6.55 16.39 -7.55
CA LYS A 334 5.94 15.36 -8.40
C LYS A 334 6.72 14.07 -8.28
N ALA A 335 6.03 12.95 -8.47
CA ALA A 335 6.69 11.65 -8.55
C ALA A 335 7.63 11.62 -9.75
N THR A 336 8.87 11.29 -9.48
CA THR A 336 9.91 11.21 -10.52
C THR A 336 10.07 9.79 -10.99
N GLN A 337 9.70 9.54 -12.24
CA GLN A 337 9.89 8.23 -12.88
C GLN A 337 11.37 8.01 -13.18
N LEU A 338 11.89 6.86 -12.79
CA LEU A 338 13.25 6.48 -13.17
C LEU A 338 13.29 6.13 -14.66
N PRO A 339 14.42 6.44 -15.36
CA PRO A 339 14.56 6.17 -16.78
C PRO A 339 14.25 4.70 -17.12
N ASP A 340 13.62 4.49 -18.26
CA ASP A 340 13.29 3.17 -18.80
C ASP A 340 12.58 2.23 -17.81
N SER A 341 11.71 2.78 -16.95
CA SER A 341 11.01 2.00 -15.94
C SER A 341 9.56 2.46 -15.73
N LEU A 342 8.72 1.59 -15.16
CA LEU A 342 7.38 1.93 -14.64
C LEU A 342 7.43 2.26 -13.12
N PHE A 343 8.61 2.56 -12.59
CA PHE A 343 8.85 2.89 -11.20
C PHE A 343 9.10 4.38 -11.00
N SER A 344 8.54 4.95 -9.95
CA SER A 344 8.70 6.37 -9.59
C SER A 344 9.05 6.52 -8.10
N LEU A 345 9.80 7.57 -7.78
CA LEU A 345 10.07 8.00 -6.40
C LEU A 345 9.23 9.22 -6.06
N TYR A 346 8.73 9.30 -4.83
CA TYR A 346 7.91 10.43 -4.37
C TYR A 346 8.38 10.93 -3.00
N GLY A 347 7.74 10.74 -1.92
CA GLY A 347 7.95 11.43 -0.65
C GLY A 347 8.77 10.66 0.40
N VAL A 348 8.72 11.17 1.62
CA VAL A 348 9.37 10.59 2.80
C VAL A 348 8.30 10.15 3.79
N LYS A 349 8.39 8.91 4.27
CA LYS A 349 7.49 8.32 5.27
C LYS A 349 8.05 8.50 6.68
N ILE A 350 7.16 8.91 7.58
CA ILE A 350 7.39 8.93 9.04
C ILE A 350 6.28 8.11 9.69
N VAL A 351 6.60 7.30 10.70
CA VAL A 351 5.60 6.55 11.48
C VAL A 351 5.39 7.25 12.81
N GLY A 352 4.29 8.00 12.93
CA GLY A 352 4.01 8.88 14.06
C GLY A 352 3.53 8.16 15.32
N ASP A 353 2.74 7.08 15.19
CA ASP A 353 2.23 6.29 16.31
C ASP A 353 2.00 4.81 15.94
N GLY A 354 1.33 4.07 16.78
CA GLY A 354 0.98 2.68 16.57
C GLY A 354 -0.43 2.47 15.97
N SER A 355 -1.07 1.35 16.31
CA SER A 355 -2.40 0.99 15.81
C SER A 355 -3.49 1.17 16.88
N ASN A 356 -4.73 1.41 16.42
CA ASN A 356 -5.87 1.49 17.33
C ASN A 356 -6.32 0.11 17.83
N GLN A 357 -6.14 -0.94 17.04
CA GLN A 357 -6.48 -2.32 17.39
C GLN A 357 -5.67 -2.83 18.60
N THR A 358 -4.44 -2.36 18.75
CA THR A 358 -3.55 -2.71 19.87
C THR A 358 -3.49 -1.61 20.94
N GLU A 359 -4.35 -0.59 20.88
CA GLU A 359 -4.41 0.56 21.79
C GLU A 359 -3.09 1.35 21.90
N THR A 360 -2.27 1.31 20.83
CA THR A 360 -0.99 2.02 20.76
C THR A 360 -1.04 3.30 19.93
N GLY A 361 -2.10 3.54 19.15
CA GLY A 361 -2.37 4.82 18.50
C GLY A 361 -2.60 5.93 19.55
N ALA A 362 -1.89 7.06 19.42
CA ALA A 362 -1.91 8.09 20.46
C ALA A 362 -3.17 8.96 20.40
N GLN A 363 -4.00 8.86 21.44
CA GLN A 363 -5.29 9.50 21.56
C GLN A 363 -5.28 10.67 22.54
N THR A 364 -6.10 11.69 22.31
CA THR A 364 -6.36 12.75 23.29
C THR A 364 -7.22 12.27 24.47
N LYS A 365 -8.13 11.32 24.21
CA LYS A 365 -8.98 10.68 25.22
C LYS A 365 -8.56 9.21 25.38
N PRO A 366 -8.70 8.61 26.59
CA PRO A 366 -8.40 7.19 26.78
C PRO A 366 -9.20 6.28 25.85
N TYR A 367 -8.70 5.08 25.60
CA TYR A 367 -9.45 3.97 25.03
C TYR A 367 -10.60 3.56 25.95
N LEU A 368 -11.61 2.89 25.40
CA LEU A 368 -12.81 2.52 26.15
C LEU A 368 -12.45 1.69 27.39
N ASP A 369 -13.05 2.06 28.52
CA ASP A 369 -12.91 1.38 29.83
C ASP A 369 -11.46 1.22 30.32
N THR A 370 -10.55 2.07 29.86
CA THR A 370 -9.14 2.08 30.28
C THR A 370 -8.66 3.50 30.58
N ASP A 371 -7.48 3.61 31.19
CA ASP A 371 -6.72 4.87 31.32
C ASP A 371 -5.66 5.04 30.20
N LYS A 372 -5.54 4.05 29.32
CA LYS A 372 -4.55 4.05 28.24
C LYS A 372 -4.94 5.04 27.14
N LYS A 373 -3.94 5.74 26.62
CA LYS A 373 -4.11 6.67 25.49
C LYS A 373 -3.24 6.35 24.29
N GLY A 374 -2.42 5.29 24.37
CA GLY A 374 -1.32 5.09 23.44
C GLY A 374 -0.23 6.16 23.60
N SER A 375 0.73 6.15 22.71
CA SER A 375 1.84 7.12 22.74
C SER A 375 2.34 7.41 21.33
N PRO A 376 2.71 8.67 21.01
CA PRO A 376 3.40 8.96 19.78
C PRO A 376 4.80 8.33 19.79
N ASN A 377 5.32 7.98 18.63
CA ASN A 377 6.66 7.44 18.46
C ASN A 377 7.75 8.49 18.62
N PHE A 378 7.39 9.75 18.38
CA PHE A 378 8.26 10.92 18.46
C PHE A 378 7.55 12.01 19.24
N ASP A 379 8.27 12.73 20.06
CA ASP A 379 7.75 13.95 20.68
C ASP A 379 7.58 15.08 19.64
N ALA A 380 6.95 16.18 20.04
CA ALA A 380 6.63 17.28 19.15
C ALA A 380 7.88 17.93 18.51
N ASP A 381 8.98 18.04 19.27
CA ASP A 381 10.21 18.66 18.77
C ASP A 381 10.95 17.75 17.78
N GLN A 382 10.98 16.44 18.07
CA GLN A 382 11.50 15.43 17.14
C GLN A 382 10.71 15.44 15.83
N MET A 383 9.38 15.44 15.90
CA MET A 383 8.52 15.47 14.71
C MET A 383 8.74 16.76 13.90
N LYS A 384 8.81 17.93 14.56
CA LYS A 384 9.12 19.21 13.88
C LYS A 384 10.46 19.18 13.16
N LYS A 385 11.48 18.63 13.83
CA LYS A 385 12.80 18.47 13.21
C LYS A 385 12.75 17.58 11.97
N MET A 386 12.12 16.40 12.07
CA MET A 386 12.02 15.46 10.96
C MET A 386 11.29 16.07 9.76
N VAL A 387 10.16 16.74 9.99
CA VAL A 387 9.41 17.41 8.92
C VAL A 387 10.20 18.58 8.31
N ALA A 388 10.94 19.34 9.11
CA ALA A 388 11.82 20.39 8.62
C ALA A 388 12.96 19.84 7.73
N ASP A 389 13.56 18.71 8.11
CA ASP A 389 14.59 18.03 7.31
C ASP A 389 14.04 17.55 5.96
N VAL A 390 12.80 16.97 5.95
CA VAL A 390 12.11 16.55 4.73
C VAL A 390 11.84 17.74 3.81
N LYS A 391 11.33 18.85 4.38
CA LYS A 391 11.13 20.10 3.62
C LYS A 391 12.43 20.63 3.03
N ALA A 392 13.51 20.65 3.83
CA ALA A 392 14.83 21.11 3.38
C ALA A 392 15.37 20.26 2.22
N ALA A 393 14.98 18.98 2.15
CA ALA A 393 15.28 18.10 1.03
C ALA A 393 14.38 18.34 -0.20
N GLY A 394 13.37 19.22 -0.11
CA GLY A 394 12.42 19.51 -1.19
C GLY A 394 11.39 18.42 -1.44
N LEU A 395 11.15 17.53 -0.47
CA LEU A 395 10.29 16.36 -0.61
C LEU A 395 8.97 16.55 0.15
N PRO A 396 7.87 15.92 -0.28
CA PRO A 396 6.65 15.83 0.51
C PRO A 396 6.82 14.81 1.65
N VAL A 397 6.06 15.00 2.73
CA VAL A 397 6.05 14.09 3.88
C VAL A 397 4.74 13.32 3.96
N LEU A 398 4.84 12.02 4.28
CA LEU A 398 3.75 11.10 4.54
C LEU A 398 3.86 10.63 5.99
N ILE A 399 2.93 11.05 6.87
CA ILE A 399 3.01 10.75 8.30
C ILE A 399 1.89 9.78 8.68
N HIS A 400 2.25 8.60 9.18
CA HIS A 400 1.31 7.68 9.77
C HIS A 400 0.77 8.24 11.09
N CYS A 401 -0.55 8.40 11.19
CA CYS A 401 -1.23 8.83 12.39
C CYS A 401 -2.59 8.15 12.51
N ASN A 402 -2.71 7.21 13.43
CA ASN A 402 -3.98 6.57 13.77
C ASN A 402 -4.73 7.35 14.86
N GLY A 403 -4.01 7.89 15.84
CA GLY A 403 -4.57 8.64 16.94
C GLY A 403 -4.68 10.14 16.66
N ASP A 404 -5.72 10.75 17.20
CA ASP A 404 -5.99 12.18 17.05
C ASP A 404 -4.92 13.06 17.70
N TYR A 405 -4.23 12.59 18.76
CA TYR A 405 -3.13 13.33 19.36
C TYR A 405 -1.88 13.36 18.45
N THR A 406 -1.58 12.25 17.77
CA THR A 406 -0.47 12.24 16.80
C THR A 406 -0.77 13.10 15.58
N ILE A 407 -2.05 13.19 15.17
CA ILE A 407 -2.45 14.10 14.09
C ILE A 407 -2.17 15.56 14.49
N ASP A 408 -2.43 15.98 15.74
CA ASP A 408 -2.08 17.32 16.21
C ASP A 408 -0.58 17.58 16.11
N ILE A 409 0.26 16.66 16.62
CA ILE A 409 1.73 16.78 16.55
C ILE A 409 2.21 16.88 15.07
N ALA A 410 1.65 16.06 14.18
CA ALA A 410 2.01 16.06 12.76
C ALA A 410 1.61 17.37 12.07
N LEU A 411 0.40 17.88 12.33
CA LEU A 411 -0.07 19.15 11.77
C LEU A 411 0.71 20.34 12.31
N ASP A 412 1.08 20.35 13.61
CA ASP A 412 1.95 21.37 14.20
C ASP A 412 3.34 21.39 13.55
N ALA A 413 3.90 20.20 13.28
CA ALA A 413 5.19 20.07 12.62
C ALA A 413 5.14 20.57 11.16
N ILE A 414 4.07 20.22 10.42
CA ILE A 414 3.86 20.67 9.04
C ILE A 414 3.63 22.19 9.00
N GLU A 415 2.79 22.72 9.89
CA GLU A 415 2.52 24.18 9.97
C GLU A 415 3.80 24.95 10.31
N SER A 416 4.59 24.46 11.27
CA SER A 416 5.89 25.05 11.64
C SER A 416 6.89 25.04 10.49
N ALA A 417 6.95 23.96 9.71
CA ALA A 417 7.89 23.83 8.60
C ALA A 417 7.44 24.62 7.37
N TYR A 418 6.20 24.43 6.93
CA TYR A 418 5.72 24.95 5.64
C TYR A 418 4.95 26.27 5.75
N GLY A 419 4.34 26.57 6.92
CA GLY A 419 3.46 27.74 7.09
C GLY A 419 2.35 27.73 6.03
N ASN A 420 2.17 28.87 5.35
CA ASN A 420 1.23 28.99 4.24
C ASN A 420 1.88 28.72 2.87
N SER A 421 3.14 28.26 2.82
CA SER A 421 3.79 27.94 1.54
C SER A 421 3.26 26.61 1.01
N THR A 422 2.93 26.58 -0.28
CA THR A 422 2.70 25.32 -0.97
C THR A 422 3.96 24.48 -0.92
N SER A 423 3.83 23.26 -0.43
CA SER A 423 4.95 22.34 -0.33
C SER A 423 5.47 21.94 -1.72
N SER A 424 6.63 21.30 -1.72
CA SER A 424 7.16 20.57 -2.87
C SER A 424 6.34 19.29 -3.17
N GLY A 425 5.00 19.34 -3.09
CA GLY A 425 4.10 18.21 -3.29
C GLY A 425 2.96 18.21 -2.28
N ILE A 426 2.18 17.12 -2.24
CA ILE A 426 1.08 16.95 -1.29
C ILE A 426 1.61 16.23 -0.06
N ASN A 427 1.61 16.93 1.09
CA ASN A 427 1.83 16.30 2.37
C ASN A 427 0.60 15.48 2.78
N ARG A 428 0.83 14.32 3.39
CA ARG A 428 -0.25 13.39 3.70
C ARG A 428 -0.24 12.98 5.17
N ILE A 429 -1.42 12.80 5.74
CA ILE A 429 -1.62 12.04 6.98
C ILE A 429 -2.20 10.69 6.59
N GLU A 430 -1.40 9.65 6.79
CA GLU A 430 -1.79 8.28 6.49
C GLU A 430 -2.72 7.75 7.57
N HIS A 431 -3.68 6.96 7.19
CA HIS A 431 -4.76 6.38 7.99
C HIS A 431 -5.73 7.46 8.51
N SER A 432 -5.27 8.48 9.23
CA SER A 432 -6.14 9.56 9.76
C SER A 432 -7.37 9.02 10.48
N THR A 433 -7.26 7.84 11.10
CA THR A 433 -8.39 7.02 11.53
C THR A 433 -9.33 7.77 12.47
N MET A 434 -8.77 8.53 13.42
CA MET A 434 -9.53 9.28 14.42
C MET A 434 -9.44 10.79 14.21
N ALA A 435 -9.29 11.25 12.94
CA ALA A 435 -9.18 12.67 12.62
C ALA A 435 -10.43 13.45 13.05
N ARG A 436 -10.26 14.45 13.91
CA ARG A 436 -11.35 15.33 14.39
C ARG A 436 -11.76 16.38 13.37
N PRO A 437 -12.98 16.95 13.46
CA PRO A 437 -13.44 18.00 12.54
C PRO A 437 -12.52 19.22 12.47
N ASP A 438 -11.96 19.66 13.60
CA ASP A 438 -11.00 20.78 13.67
C ASP A 438 -9.69 20.45 12.94
N GLN A 439 -9.22 19.22 13.04
CA GLN A 439 -8.02 18.75 12.32
C GLN A 439 -8.26 18.67 10.81
N ILE A 440 -9.44 18.24 10.37
CA ILE A 440 -9.83 18.24 8.94
C ILE A 440 -9.81 19.67 8.37
N GLN A 441 -10.34 20.65 9.10
CA GLN A 441 -10.26 22.05 8.70
C GLN A 441 -8.81 22.57 8.65
N ARG A 442 -7.98 22.13 9.60
CA ARG A 442 -6.55 22.45 9.62
C ARG A 442 -5.81 21.84 8.45
N MET A 443 -6.10 20.57 8.12
CA MET A 443 -5.55 19.89 6.92
C MET A 443 -5.87 20.69 5.65
N LYS A 444 -7.14 21.14 5.48
CA LYS A 444 -7.52 21.97 4.34
C LYS A 444 -6.70 23.26 4.27
N LYS A 445 -6.59 23.99 5.39
CA LYS A 445 -5.80 25.24 5.47
C LYS A 445 -4.34 25.05 5.11
N LEU A 446 -3.74 23.92 5.53
CA LEU A 446 -2.33 23.60 5.33
C LEU A 446 -2.03 22.85 4.02
N ASN A 447 -3.06 22.59 3.18
CA ASN A 447 -2.96 21.75 1.99
C ASN A 447 -2.38 20.35 2.28
N VAL A 448 -2.77 19.78 3.42
CA VAL A 448 -2.47 18.41 3.83
C VAL A 448 -3.67 17.54 3.50
N GLN A 449 -3.46 16.35 2.96
CA GLN A 449 -4.55 15.47 2.57
C GLN A 449 -4.51 14.15 3.35
N PRO A 450 -5.67 13.69 3.87
CA PRO A 450 -5.75 12.38 4.52
C PRO A 450 -5.83 11.24 3.50
N SER A 451 -5.33 10.08 3.89
CA SER A 451 -5.48 8.82 3.18
C SER A 451 -6.03 7.78 4.16
N PHE A 452 -7.24 7.24 3.91
CA PHE A 452 -7.96 6.40 4.86
C PHE A 452 -7.77 4.91 4.57
N LEU A 453 -7.49 4.13 5.61
CA LEU A 453 -7.61 2.67 5.59
C LEU A 453 -9.08 2.29 5.83
N MET A 454 -9.91 2.42 4.82
CA MET A 454 -11.37 2.27 4.94
C MET A 454 -11.79 0.88 5.45
N ASN A 455 -10.93 -0.12 5.36
CA ASN A 455 -11.15 -1.45 5.92
C ASN A 455 -11.18 -1.48 7.47
N HIS A 456 -10.77 -0.41 8.17
CA HIS A 456 -11.05 -0.25 9.60
C HIS A 456 -12.56 -0.32 9.88
N VAL A 457 -13.36 0.40 9.11
CA VAL A 457 -14.82 0.36 9.23
C VAL A 457 -15.37 -1.02 8.93
N ARG A 458 -14.88 -1.63 7.85
CA ARG A 458 -15.37 -2.93 7.38
C ARG A 458 -15.11 -4.08 8.35
N PHE A 459 -13.88 -4.19 8.83
CA PHE A 459 -13.46 -5.34 9.65
C PHE A 459 -13.51 -5.04 11.14
N TYR A 460 -13.12 -3.84 11.55
CA TYR A 460 -12.98 -3.48 12.96
C TYR A 460 -14.08 -2.56 13.49
N GLY A 461 -15.06 -2.16 12.66
CA GLY A 461 -16.10 -1.24 13.07
C GLY A 461 -16.88 -1.68 14.33
N ALA A 462 -17.21 -2.98 14.43
CA ALA A 462 -17.85 -3.54 15.62
C ALA A 462 -16.91 -3.52 16.84
N ALA A 463 -15.65 -3.93 16.69
CA ALA A 463 -14.65 -3.90 17.76
C ALA A 463 -14.36 -2.46 18.23
N TYR A 464 -14.27 -1.51 17.30
CA TYR A 464 -14.09 -0.09 17.63
C TYR A 464 -15.26 0.46 18.43
N ARG A 465 -16.50 0.06 18.06
CA ARG A 465 -17.72 0.48 18.76
C ARG A 465 -17.83 -0.12 20.15
N ASP A 466 -17.52 -1.41 20.31
CA ASP A 466 -17.86 -2.16 21.51
C ASP A 466 -16.69 -2.31 22.49
N HIS A 467 -15.42 -2.21 22.03
CA HIS A 467 -14.24 -2.52 22.84
C HIS A 467 -13.14 -1.46 22.84
N ILE A 468 -13.00 -0.68 21.76
CA ILE A 468 -11.84 0.21 21.58
C ILE A 468 -12.16 1.68 21.86
N PHE A 469 -13.26 2.22 21.28
CA PHE A 469 -13.57 3.65 21.33
C PHE A 469 -14.93 3.98 21.96
N GLY A 470 -15.85 3.02 21.98
CA GLY A 470 -17.25 3.26 22.28
C GLY A 470 -18.02 3.84 21.06
N ARG A 471 -19.34 3.79 21.13
CA ARG A 471 -20.26 4.08 20.01
C ARG A 471 -20.05 5.46 19.38
N GLU A 472 -19.89 6.47 20.19
CA GLU A 472 -19.78 7.87 19.71
C GLU A 472 -18.49 8.09 18.92
N ARG A 473 -17.33 7.69 19.45
CA ARG A 473 -16.04 7.87 18.79
C ARG A 473 -15.89 6.95 17.57
N ALA A 474 -16.34 5.69 17.68
CA ALA A 474 -16.29 4.74 16.56
C ALA A 474 -17.11 5.21 15.35
N ALA A 475 -18.21 5.95 15.55
CA ALA A 475 -18.99 6.52 14.46
C ALA A 475 -18.18 7.51 13.60
N PHE A 476 -17.11 8.06 14.12
CA PHE A 476 -16.24 9.02 13.41
C PHE A 476 -14.93 8.39 12.89
N THR A 477 -14.82 7.08 12.88
CA THR A 477 -13.66 6.36 12.27
C THR A 477 -13.59 6.64 10.78
N ASP A 478 -12.39 6.92 10.26
CA ASP A 478 -12.11 7.21 8.83
C ASP A 478 -13.15 8.21 8.26
N PRO A 479 -13.10 9.48 8.68
CA PRO A 479 -14.20 10.44 8.50
C PRO A 479 -14.25 11.06 7.09
N ALA A 480 -14.45 10.21 6.07
CA ALA A 480 -14.52 10.63 4.67
C ALA A 480 -15.66 11.62 4.40
N GLY A 481 -16.84 11.44 5.06
CA GLY A 481 -17.96 12.37 4.93
C GLY A 481 -17.64 13.78 5.45
N ALA A 482 -16.84 13.88 6.51
CA ALA A 482 -16.38 15.18 7.00
C ALA A 482 -15.41 15.85 6.02
N CYS A 483 -14.54 15.06 5.35
CA CYS A 483 -13.68 15.59 4.29
C CYS A 483 -14.48 16.10 3.09
N VAL A 484 -15.52 15.38 2.67
CA VAL A 484 -16.44 15.85 1.60
C VAL A 484 -17.09 17.18 1.99
N LYS A 485 -17.63 17.29 3.22
CA LYS A 485 -18.25 18.54 3.73
C LYS A 485 -17.24 19.70 3.79
N ALA A 486 -15.98 19.39 4.09
CA ALA A 486 -14.89 20.37 4.10
C ALA A 486 -14.32 20.66 2.71
N GLU A 487 -14.75 19.98 1.65
CA GLU A 487 -14.13 20.02 0.31
C GLU A 487 -12.61 19.74 0.36
N LEU A 488 -12.20 18.83 1.22
CA LEU A 488 -10.83 18.36 1.36
C LEU A 488 -10.67 17.08 0.54
N PRO A 489 -9.81 17.05 -0.49
CA PRO A 489 -9.50 15.81 -1.20
C PRO A 489 -8.89 14.77 -0.27
N PHE A 490 -9.27 13.51 -0.45
CA PHE A 490 -8.79 12.37 0.31
C PHE A 490 -8.67 11.14 -0.59
N THR A 491 -8.03 10.10 -0.09
CA THR A 491 -7.91 8.81 -0.77
C THR A 491 -8.33 7.65 0.12
N LEU A 492 -8.58 6.50 -0.51
CA LEU A 492 -8.83 5.22 0.14
C LEU A 492 -7.70 4.27 -0.22
N HIS A 493 -7.18 3.52 0.75
CA HIS A 493 -6.10 2.57 0.55
C HIS A 493 -6.33 1.25 1.27
N THR A 494 -5.60 0.22 0.86
CA THR A 494 -5.70 -1.12 1.47
C THR A 494 -4.73 -1.33 2.59
N ASP A 495 -3.54 -0.74 2.49
CA ASP A 495 -2.45 -0.99 3.40
C ASP A 495 -2.06 -2.48 3.44
N ALA A 496 -2.16 -3.16 2.30
CA ALA A 496 -1.79 -4.56 2.23
C ALA A 496 -0.35 -4.79 2.76
N PRO A 497 -0.09 -5.87 3.51
CA PRO A 497 -0.92 -7.05 3.71
C PRO A 497 -1.97 -6.94 4.83
N CYS A 498 -2.06 -5.81 5.54
CA CYS A 498 -2.97 -5.63 6.68
C CYS A 498 -4.45 -5.72 6.29
N SER A 499 -4.78 -5.44 5.03
CA SER A 499 -6.09 -5.75 4.48
C SER A 499 -6.00 -6.20 3.02
N PRO A 500 -7.02 -6.91 2.51
CA PRO A 500 -6.99 -7.44 1.14
C PRO A 500 -6.94 -6.33 0.09
N VAL A 501 -6.24 -6.58 -1.02
CA VAL A 501 -6.26 -5.73 -2.21
C VAL A 501 -7.66 -5.72 -2.81
N GLY A 502 -8.22 -4.52 -3.06
CA GLY A 502 -9.55 -4.40 -3.64
C GLY A 502 -10.12 -2.99 -3.58
N SER A 503 -9.75 -2.13 -4.54
CA SER A 503 -10.16 -0.72 -4.56
C SER A 503 -11.69 -0.51 -4.61
N LEU A 504 -12.43 -1.34 -5.36
CA LEU A 504 -13.91 -1.26 -5.38
C LEU A 504 -14.55 -1.71 -4.05
N ALA A 505 -13.91 -2.61 -3.30
CA ALA A 505 -14.37 -2.98 -1.97
C ALA A 505 -14.19 -1.84 -0.96
N LEU A 506 -13.08 -1.07 -1.06
CA LEU A 506 -12.89 0.16 -0.29
C LEU A 506 -13.98 1.20 -0.61
N ALA A 507 -14.29 1.38 -1.91
CA ALA A 507 -15.36 2.27 -2.35
C ALA A 507 -16.72 1.83 -1.78
N SER A 508 -17.04 0.52 -1.85
CA SER A 508 -18.24 -0.06 -1.24
C SER A 508 -18.35 0.27 0.25
N THR A 509 -17.26 0.05 1.00
CA THR A 509 -17.22 0.35 2.44
C THR A 509 -17.40 1.83 2.72
N ALA A 510 -16.76 2.72 1.97
CA ALA A 510 -16.89 4.17 2.16
C ALA A 510 -18.32 4.69 1.91
N ILE A 511 -19.07 4.05 1.01
CA ILE A 511 -20.46 4.38 0.69
C ILE A 511 -21.42 3.80 1.72
N THR A 512 -21.25 2.53 2.07
CA THR A 512 -22.20 1.79 2.91
C THR A 512 -21.91 1.92 4.40
N ARG A 513 -20.66 2.15 4.76
CA ARG A 513 -20.14 2.15 6.14
C ARG A 513 -20.45 0.85 6.90
N ARG A 514 -20.65 -0.24 6.15
CA ARG A 514 -21.07 -1.53 6.72
C ARG A 514 -19.88 -2.26 7.32
N CYS A 515 -20.06 -2.74 8.55
CA CYS A 515 -19.16 -3.69 9.19
C CYS A 515 -19.53 -5.13 8.77
N ASP A 516 -18.55 -5.92 8.35
CA ASP A 516 -18.78 -7.31 7.89
C ASP A 516 -19.11 -8.26 9.05
N ILE A 517 -18.67 -7.95 10.28
CA ILE A 517 -18.79 -8.82 11.46
C ILE A 517 -20.26 -8.99 11.88
N ASP A 518 -20.99 -7.89 11.96
CA ASP A 518 -22.34 -7.86 12.48
C ASP A 518 -23.36 -7.20 11.54
N GLY A 519 -22.91 -6.75 10.38
CA GLY A 519 -23.72 -6.08 9.38
C GLY A 519 -24.20 -4.69 9.76
N THR A 520 -23.73 -4.13 10.89
CA THR A 520 -24.12 -2.78 11.31
C THR A 520 -23.45 -1.69 10.49
N THR A 521 -24.10 -0.52 10.44
CA THR A 521 -23.53 0.68 9.82
C THR A 521 -22.79 1.50 10.87
N ILE A 522 -21.51 1.77 10.63
CA ILE A 522 -20.64 2.54 11.53
C ILE A 522 -20.51 3.97 11.03
N GLY A 523 -21.15 4.92 11.74
CA GLY A 523 -21.07 6.33 11.41
C GLY A 523 -21.68 6.67 10.04
N ALA A 524 -22.99 6.48 9.89
CA ALA A 524 -23.73 6.73 8.64
C ALA A 524 -23.50 8.12 8.05
N ASP A 525 -23.30 9.15 8.89
CA ASP A 525 -23.05 10.54 8.43
C ASP A 525 -21.64 10.71 7.80
N GLN A 526 -20.76 9.71 7.90
CA GLN A 526 -19.46 9.66 7.23
C GLN A 526 -19.51 8.92 5.89
N ALA A 527 -20.69 8.44 5.47
CA ALA A 527 -20.91 7.86 4.15
C ALA A 527 -20.71 8.91 3.05
N ILE A 528 -20.17 8.48 1.92
CA ILE A 528 -19.87 9.33 0.75
C ILE A 528 -20.61 8.84 -0.50
N THR A 529 -20.67 9.65 -1.53
CA THR A 529 -21.25 9.24 -2.83
C THR A 529 -20.29 8.34 -3.61
N LEU A 530 -20.83 7.62 -4.61
CA LEU A 530 -20.04 6.80 -5.51
C LEU A 530 -18.94 7.60 -6.24
N ASP A 531 -19.27 8.83 -6.70
CA ASP A 531 -18.28 9.67 -7.38
C ASP A 531 -17.12 10.04 -6.47
N HIS A 532 -17.37 10.41 -5.22
CA HIS A 532 -16.29 10.66 -4.25
C HIS A 532 -15.44 9.42 -4.00
N ALA A 533 -16.07 8.26 -3.84
CA ALA A 533 -15.36 7.00 -3.59
C ALA A 533 -14.50 6.59 -4.79
N LEU A 534 -15.03 6.65 -6.02
CA LEU A 534 -14.28 6.32 -7.23
C LEU A 534 -13.15 7.33 -7.50
N ARG A 535 -13.36 8.64 -7.23
CA ARG A 535 -12.30 9.65 -7.32
C ARG A 535 -11.19 9.39 -6.31
N ALA A 536 -11.51 8.91 -5.11
CA ALA A 536 -10.55 8.62 -4.05
C ALA A 536 -9.60 7.44 -4.38
N ILE A 537 -10.00 6.54 -5.28
CA ILE A 537 -9.19 5.42 -5.77
C ILE A 537 -8.67 5.61 -7.21
N THR A 538 -8.83 6.80 -7.78
CA THR A 538 -8.35 7.15 -9.13
C THR A 538 -7.61 8.48 -9.12
N ILE A 539 -8.27 9.57 -9.53
CA ILE A 539 -7.62 10.88 -9.73
C ILE A 539 -7.07 11.50 -8.44
N ASN A 540 -7.78 11.38 -7.29
CA ASN A 540 -7.25 11.90 -6.04
C ASN A 540 -6.01 11.10 -5.61
N ALA A 541 -6.03 9.77 -5.76
CA ALA A 541 -4.90 8.91 -5.46
C ALA A 541 -3.69 9.25 -6.35
N ALA A 542 -3.93 9.49 -7.65
CA ALA A 542 -2.88 9.96 -8.57
C ALA A 542 -2.25 11.27 -8.10
N HIS A 543 -3.05 12.23 -7.68
CA HIS A 543 -2.56 13.51 -7.14
C HIS A 543 -1.75 13.32 -5.86
N GLN A 544 -2.23 12.50 -4.92
CA GLN A 544 -1.57 12.27 -3.63
C GLN A 544 -0.22 11.55 -3.73
N ILE A 545 0.02 10.82 -4.82
CA ILE A 545 1.31 10.19 -5.10
C ILE A 545 2.14 10.99 -6.13
N GLY A 546 1.77 12.25 -6.40
CA GLY A 546 2.51 13.14 -7.30
C GLY A 546 2.43 12.82 -8.79
N MET A 547 1.43 12.02 -9.21
CA MET A 547 1.26 11.54 -10.60
C MET A 547 -0.01 12.05 -11.29
N GLY A 548 -0.73 13.00 -10.70
CA GLY A 548 -2.04 13.45 -11.22
C GLY A 548 -2.01 14.03 -12.64
N ASP A 549 -0.87 14.57 -13.07
CA ASP A 549 -0.69 15.04 -14.45
C ASP A 549 -0.51 13.89 -15.46
N ARG A 550 -0.21 12.68 -14.98
CA ARG A 550 0.16 11.53 -15.83
C ARG A 550 -0.91 10.46 -15.89
N ILE A 551 -1.58 10.16 -14.77
CA ILE A 551 -2.54 9.05 -14.62
C ILE A 551 -3.78 9.50 -13.81
N GLY A 552 -4.70 8.58 -13.56
CA GLY A 552 -5.88 8.77 -12.68
C GLY A 552 -7.12 9.35 -13.38
N SER A 553 -6.99 9.75 -14.65
CA SER A 553 -8.10 10.12 -15.53
C SER A 553 -7.73 9.80 -16.97
N LEU A 554 -8.73 9.74 -17.89
CA LEU A 554 -8.51 9.43 -19.29
C LEU A 554 -8.31 10.69 -20.15
N ASP A 555 -7.74 11.75 -19.59
CA ASP A 555 -7.50 12.99 -20.34
C ASP A 555 -6.44 12.77 -21.43
N LYS A 556 -6.61 13.46 -22.56
CA LYS A 556 -5.64 13.43 -23.66
C LYS A 556 -4.25 13.80 -23.19
N GLY A 557 -3.27 13.00 -23.57
CA GLY A 557 -1.84 13.14 -23.23
C GLY A 557 -1.41 12.40 -21.97
N LYS A 558 -2.34 11.96 -21.13
CA LYS A 558 -2.03 11.07 -19.97
C LYS A 558 -1.69 9.66 -20.46
N GLU A 559 -1.06 8.92 -19.59
CA GLU A 559 -0.73 7.51 -19.82
C GLU A 559 -2.00 6.68 -19.86
N ALA A 560 -2.03 5.68 -20.72
CA ALA A 560 -3.19 4.81 -20.92
C ALA A 560 -3.24 3.70 -19.86
N ASP A 561 -3.46 4.14 -18.60
CA ASP A 561 -3.69 3.28 -17.44
C ASP A 561 -5.21 3.11 -17.29
N LEU A 562 -5.74 1.93 -17.68
CA LEU A 562 -7.16 1.67 -17.87
C LEU A 562 -7.59 0.42 -17.12
N VAL A 563 -8.86 0.38 -16.71
CA VAL A 563 -9.55 -0.82 -16.25
C VAL A 563 -10.84 -1.05 -17.03
N ILE A 564 -11.12 -2.29 -17.39
CA ILE A 564 -12.38 -2.71 -18.02
C ILE A 564 -13.14 -3.59 -17.04
N LEU A 565 -14.36 -3.15 -16.71
CA LEU A 565 -15.26 -3.77 -15.74
C LEU A 565 -16.38 -4.53 -16.45
N GLU A 566 -16.73 -5.72 -15.97
CA GLU A 566 -17.85 -6.51 -16.48
C GLU A 566 -19.22 -5.87 -16.21
N SER A 567 -19.31 -5.04 -15.16
CA SER A 567 -20.55 -4.38 -14.77
C SER A 567 -20.33 -2.89 -14.49
N ASP A 568 -21.35 -2.10 -14.74
CA ASP A 568 -21.33 -0.66 -14.51
C ASP A 568 -21.43 -0.34 -13.00
N PRO A 569 -20.42 0.29 -12.39
CA PRO A 569 -20.46 0.67 -10.98
C PRO A 569 -21.61 1.64 -10.65
N TYR A 570 -22.09 2.42 -11.64
CA TYR A 570 -23.21 3.37 -11.45
C TYR A 570 -24.60 2.70 -11.43
N THR A 571 -24.70 1.45 -11.88
CA THR A 571 -25.94 0.67 -11.83
C THR A 571 -25.86 -0.50 -10.85
N THR A 572 -24.67 -0.77 -10.31
CA THR A 572 -24.43 -1.80 -9.30
C THR A 572 -24.79 -1.27 -7.91
N LYS A 573 -25.45 -2.09 -7.09
CA LYS A 573 -25.73 -1.74 -5.69
C LYS A 573 -24.43 -1.51 -4.92
N ALA A 574 -24.40 -0.53 -4.03
CA ALA A 574 -23.19 -0.14 -3.31
C ALA A 574 -22.50 -1.31 -2.59
N GLU A 575 -23.29 -2.20 -1.97
CA GLU A 575 -22.80 -3.40 -1.25
C GLU A 575 -22.16 -4.44 -2.18
N LYS A 576 -22.38 -4.32 -3.48
CA LYS A 576 -21.92 -5.25 -4.51
C LYS A 576 -20.80 -4.68 -5.38
N LEU A 577 -20.31 -3.48 -5.10
CA LEU A 577 -19.23 -2.88 -5.89
C LEU A 577 -17.96 -3.73 -5.86
N GLY A 578 -17.63 -4.29 -4.71
CA GLY A 578 -16.47 -5.18 -4.55
C GLY A 578 -16.57 -6.51 -5.31
N ASP A 579 -17.78 -6.92 -5.73
CA ASP A 579 -18.05 -8.15 -6.48
C ASP A 579 -17.92 -7.94 -8.01
N ILE A 580 -17.79 -6.69 -8.49
CA ILE A 580 -17.61 -6.40 -9.92
C ILE A 580 -16.31 -7.04 -10.41
N LYS A 581 -16.43 -7.92 -11.37
CA LYS A 581 -15.28 -8.57 -12.00
C LYS A 581 -14.51 -7.60 -12.89
N ILE A 582 -13.20 -7.64 -12.76
CA ILE A 582 -12.28 -6.94 -13.65
C ILE A 582 -12.05 -7.82 -14.87
N SER A 583 -12.42 -7.34 -16.04
CA SER A 583 -12.18 -8.02 -17.29
C SER A 583 -10.73 -7.85 -17.74
N GLU A 584 -10.24 -6.61 -17.73
CA GLU A 584 -8.91 -6.28 -18.19
C GLU A 584 -8.31 -5.12 -17.39
N THR A 585 -6.99 -5.15 -17.22
CA THR A 585 -6.20 -4.04 -16.67
C THR A 585 -5.06 -3.71 -17.62
N TRP A 586 -4.91 -2.44 -17.95
CA TRP A 586 -3.94 -1.92 -18.90
C TRP A 586 -3.04 -0.87 -18.22
N VAL A 587 -1.73 -0.95 -18.41
CA VAL A 587 -0.76 0.01 -17.90
C VAL A 587 0.09 0.53 -19.05
N ALA A 588 0.16 1.85 -19.19
CA ALA A 588 0.87 2.53 -20.29
C ALA A 588 0.50 1.96 -21.68
N GLY A 589 -0.79 1.64 -21.88
CA GLY A 589 -1.32 1.11 -23.14
C GLY A 589 -1.07 -0.38 -23.40
N GLU A 590 -0.43 -1.10 -22.46
CA GLU A 590 -0.22 -2.54 -22.53
C GLU A 590 -1.20 -3.28 -21.62
N GLN A 591 -1.82 -4.34 -22.14
CA GLN A 591 -2.68 -5.21 -21.34
C GLN A 591 -1.82 -6.04 -20.38
N LYS A 592 -1.98 -5.81 -19.09
CA LYS A 592 -1.23 -6.48 -18.01
C LYS A 592 -2.02 -7.61 -17.32
N TYR A 593 -3.35 -7.57 -17.45
CA TYR A 593 -4.24 -8.61 -16.92
C TYR A 593 -5.45 -8.78 -17.84
N SER A 594 -5.91 -10.03 -18.01
CA SER A 594 -7.25 -10.37 -18.51
C SER A 594 -7.81 -11.56 -17.71
N SER A 595 -9.12 -11.54 -17.39
CA SER A 595 -9.84 -12.60 -16.69
C SER A 595 -10.04 -13.84 -17.56
#